data_bfad45fff833919c6fd09bbeaebd7b0f
#
_entry.id   bfad45fff833919c6fd09bbeaebd7b0f
#
_cell.length_a   1.000
_cell.length_b   1.000
_cell.length_c   1.000
_cell.angle_alpha   90.00
_cell.angle_beta   90.00
_cell.angle_gamma   90.00
#
_symmetry.space_group_name_H-M   'P 1'
#
loop_
_entity.id
_entity.type
_entity.pdbx_description
1 polymer ?
#
loop_
_entity_poly.entity_id
_entity_poly.type
_entity_poly.pdbx_seq_one_letter_code
_entity_poly.pdbx_strand_id
1 'polypeptide(L)'
;MARQRADRFDEFLPLLDKLLTQDSTTEKGEYYSAVEARNIPGCVQQPRAPFYVAATGPRGLKLAAEFGQGWVSYGDPRGPADVPVDQAPAVIEAQLGRLRSACEAGGRDYAALNRVLLQGSTAEQPLQSLDAFVDYAGTYQALGIDEIVIHWPVPDSIFANDLAVFEQIAAEGLAQLG
;
A
#
# COMPACT_ATOMS: atom_id res chain seq x y z
N MET A 1 6.35 -21.86 -0.15
CA MET A 1 6.81 -20.51 -0.56
C MET A 1 6.05 -19.37 0.12
N ALA A 2 4.71 -19.30 0.15
CA ALA A 2 3.97 -18.19 0.79
C ALA A 2 4.25 -18.04 2.30
N ARG A 3 4.27 -19.13 3.06
CA ARG A 3 4.56 -19.13 4.50
C ARG A 3 5.95 -18.55 4.80
N GLN A 4 6.97 -19.00 4.08
CA GLN A 4 8.35 -18.52 4.28
C GLN A 4 8.51 -17.01 3.96
N ARG A 5 7.76 -16.48 2.97
CA ARG A 5 7.75 -15.02 2.72
C ARG A 5 7.14 -14.26 3.90
N ALA A 6 6.06 -14.79 4.47
CA ALA A 6 5.44 -14.19 5.64
C ALA A 6 6.36 -14.26 6.87
N ASP A 7 7.04 -15.41 7.10
CA ASP A 7 8.00 -15.57 8.20
C ASP A 7 9.16 -14.56 8.07
N ARG A 8 9.71 -14.39 6.86
CA ARG A 8 10.73 -13.37 6.59
C ARG A 8 10.22 -11.94 6.81
N PHE A 9 8.99 -11.65 6.41
CA PHE A 9 8.43 -10.31 6.55
C PHE A 9 8.15 -9.95 8.02
N ASP A 10 7.70 -10.94 8.82
CA ASP A 10 7.51 -10.77 10.26
C ASP A 10 8.82 -10.49 11.01
N GLU A 11 9.95 -10.98 10.52
CA GLU A 11 11.27 -10.69 11.07
C GLU A 11 11.89 -9.41 10.50
N PHE A 12 11.69 -9.17 9.21
CA PHE A 12 12.30 -8.04 8.49
C PHE A 12 11.80 -6.68 9.00
N LEU A 13 10.49 -6.50 9.10
CA LEU A 13 9.92 -5.17 9.36
C LEU A 13 10.24 -4.66 10.77
N PRO A 14 10.12 -5.46 11.85
CA PRO A 14 10.57 -5.06 13.18
C PRO A 14 12.07 -4.78 13.26
N LEU A 15 12.90 -5.56 12.58
CA LEU A 15 14.33 -5.31 12.55
C LEU A 15 14.66 -4.01 11.80
N LEU A 16 14.00 -3.77 10.68
CA LEU A 16 14.16 -2.51 9.93
C LEU A 16 13.74 -1.29 10.77
N ASP A 17 12.65 -1.41 11.52
CA ASP A 17 12.22 -0.37 12.45
C ASP A 17 13.31 -0.04 13.46
N LYS A 18 13.88 -1.04 14.12
CA LYS A 18 15.00 -0.87 15.07
C LYS A 18 16.23 -0.25 14.41
N LEU A 19 16.61 -0.75 13.22
CA LEU A 19 17.76 -0.24 12.47
C LEU A 19 17.63 1.24 12.11
N LEU A 20 16.41 1.75 11.94
CA LEU A 20 16.16 3.14 11.58
C LEU A 20 15.86 4.06 12.78
N THR A 21 15.58 3.48 13.95
CA THR A 21 15.20 4.24 15.15
C THR A 21 16.26 4.22 16.26
N GLN A 22 17.27 3.34 16.16
CA GLN A 22 18.32 3.19 17.15
C GLN A 22 19.70 3.53 16.56
N ASP A 23 20.57 4.14 17.35
CA ASP A 23 21.95 4.48 16.94
C ASP A 23 22.77 3.23 16.62
N SER A 24 22.51 2.13 17.30
CA SER A 24 23.17 0.84 17.10
C SER A 24 22.21 -0.30 17.38
N THR A 25 22.17 -1.27 16.50
CA THR A 25 21.32 -2.45 16.61
C THR A 25 22.14 -3.71 16.53
N THR A 26 21.95 -4.61 17.50
CA THR A 26 22.44 -5.99 17.44
C THR A 26 21.28 -6.93 17.68
N GLU A 27 20.95 -7.74 16.67
CA GLU A 27 19.87 -8.73 16.72
C GLU A 27 20.20 -9.91 15.83
N LYS A 28 19.81 -11.11 16.25
CA LYS A 28 20.00 -12.33 15.49
C LYS A 28 18.66 -13.05 15.36
N GLY A 29 18.15 -13.09 14.12
CA GLY A 29 16.96 -13.83 13.76
C GLY A 29 17.25 -15.12 13.01
N GLU A 30 16.20 -15.72 12.48
CA GLU A 30 16.29 -16.91 11.63
C GLU A 30 16.74 -16.52 10.19
N TYR A 31 16.25 -15.39 9.68
CA TYR A 31 16.47 -14.94 8.29
C TYR A 31 17.40 -13.74 8.20
N TYR A 32 17.43 -12.88 9.21
CA TYR A 32 18.19 -11.65 9.19
C TYR A 32 19.01 -11.48 10.46
N SER A 33 20.14 -10.80 10.35
CA SER A 33 21.00 -10.48 11.49
C SER A 33 21.57 -9.09 11.33
N ALA A 34 21.67 -8.37 12.43
CA ALA A 34 22.41 -7.12 12.56
C ALA A 34 23.43 -7.28 13.68
N VAL A 35 24.66 -6.82 13.48
CA VAL A 35 25.74 -6.85 14.49
C VAL A 35 26.33 -5.47 14.55
N GLU A 36 26.10 -4.75 15.66
CA GLU A 36 26.54 -3.37 15.87
C GLU A 36 26.26 -2.46 14.65
N ALA A 37 25.12 -2.75 13.97
CA ALA A 37 24.71 -1.98 12.81
C ALA A 37 24.36 -0.55 13.24
N ARG A 38 25.05 0.44 12.66
CA ARG A 38 24.95 1.84 13.07
C ARG A 38 24.07 2.64 12.13
N ASN A 39 23.25 3.51 12.71
CA ASN A 39 22.41 4.48 12.00
C ASN A 39 22.74 5.90 12.52
N ILE A 40 23.92 6.41 12.17
CA ILE A 40 24.41 7.72 12.58
C ILE A 40 24.73 8.52 11.31
N PRO A 41 24.13 9.69 11.12
CA PRO A 41 23.37 10.56 12.05
C PRO A 41 21.90 10.20 12.27
N GLY A 42 21.38 9.10 11.71
CA GLY A 42 19.98 8.69 11.85
C GLY A 42 19.05 9.29 10.79
N CYS A 43 17.77 9.01 10.92
CA CYS A 43 16.74 9.54 10.01
C CYS A 43 16.44 11.01 10.32
N VAL A 44 16.24 11.81 9.27
CA VAL A 44 15.79 13.21 9.41
C VAL A 44 14.35 13.23 9.95
N GLN A 45 13.47 12.38 9.43
CA GLN A 45 12.12 12.20 9.97
C GLN A 45 12.15 11.45 11.30
N GLN A 46 11.28 11.82 12.22
CA GLN A 46 11.18 11.18 13.52
C GLN A 46 9.86 10.38 13.65
N PRO A 47 9.91 9.19 14.20
CA PRO A 47 11.10 8.44 14.70
C PRO A 47 11.99 7.88 13.56
N ARG A 48 11.49 7.82 12.32
CA ARG A 48 12.16 7.37 11.09
C ARG A 48 11.34 7.76 9.87
N ALA A 49 11.84 7.47 8.66
CA ALA A 49 11.06 7.56 7.43
C ALA A 49 9.75 6.73 7.54
N PRO A 50 8.61 7.24 7.06
CA PRO A 50 7.33 6.53 7.15
C PRO A 50 7.36 5.23 6.33
N PHE A 51 6.76 4.17 6.90
CA PHE A 51 6.58 2.89 6.22
C PHE A 51 5.18 2.80 5.61
N TYR A 52 5.13 2.48 4.34
CA TYR A 52 3.92 2.09 3.63
C TYR A 52 3.98 0.58 3.38
N VAL A 53 3.11 -0.15 4.05
CA VAL A 53 3.18 -1.61 4.13
C VAL A 53 2.16 -2.25 3.19
N ALA A 54 2.64 -2.89 2.13
CA ALA A 54 1.78 -3.63 1.21
C ALA A 54 1.40 -5.00 1.80
N ALA A 55 0.12 -5.23 2.05
CA ALA A 55 -0.36 -6.45 2.66
C ALA A 55 -1.84 -6.75 2.35
N THR A 56 -2.16 -8.03 2.12
CA THR A 56 -3.53 -8.53 1.95
C THR A 56 -3.88 -9.64 2.93
N GLY A 57 -2.88 -10.33 3.47
CA GLY A 57 -3.05 -11.41 4.43
C GLY A 57 -2.96 -10.94 5.89
N PRO A 58 -3.48 -11.74 6.85
CA PRO A 58 -3.63 -11.32 8.26
C PRO A 58 -2.31 -10.96 8.95
N ARG A 59 -1.22 -11.67 8.67
CA ARG A 59 0.11 -11.37 9.26
C ARG A 59 0.63 -10.01 8.78
N GLY A 60 0.58 -9.77 7.46
CA GLY A 60 1.02 -8.50 6.90
C GLY A 60 0.14 -7.32 7.32
N LEU A 61 -1.18 -7.52 7.46
CA LEU A 61 -2.09 -6.50 7.97
C LEU A 61 -1.78 -6.14 9.44
N LYS A 62 -1.40 -7.14 10.26
CA LYS A 62 -0.92 -6.88 11.62
C LYS A 62 0.35 -6.01 11.61
N LEU A 63 1.32 -6.33 10.75
CA LEU A 63 2.53 -5.53 10.60
C LEU A 63 2.24 -4.10 10.09
N ALA A 64 1.29 -3.96 9.15
CA ALA A 64 0.86 -2.65 8.70
C ALA A 64 0.23 -1.82 9.83
N ALA A 65 -0.61 -2.44 10.65
CA ALA A 65 -1.21 -1.79 11.81
C ALA A 65 -0.18 -1.41 12.88
N GLU A 66 0.85 -2.23 13.10
CA GLU A 66 1.86 -2.04 14.14
C GLU A 66 2.93 -1.02 13.72
N PHE A 67 3.48 -1.14 12.51
CA PHE A 67 4.66 -0.39 12.06
C PHE A 67 4.35 0.64 10.97
N GLY A 68 3.20 0.54 10.27
CA GLY A 68 2.88 1.38 9.11
C GLY A 68 2.41 2.79 9.48
N GLN A 69 2.82 3.76 8.71
CA GLN A 69 2.15 5.04 8.56
C GLN A 69 1.12 4.98 7.43
N GLY A 70 1.29 4.04 6.51
CA GLY A 70 0.31 3.71 5.48
C GLY A 70 0.22 2.21 5.21
N TRP A 71 -0.93 1.81 4.71
CA TRP A 71 -1.18 0.49 4.15
C TRP A 71 -1.44 0.60 2.65
N VAL A 72 -0.91 -0.35 1.88
CA VAL A 72 -1.07 -0.37 0.42
C VAL A 72 -1.78 -1.65 -0.02
N SER A 73 -2.84 -1.48 -0.80
CA SER A 73 -3.46 -2.55 -1.58
C SER A 73 -3.17 -2.38 -3.06
N TYR A 74 -3.06 -3.48 -3.78
CA TYR A 74 -2.98 -3.56 -5.23
C TYR A 74 -4.12 -4.41 -5.82
N GLY A 75 -5.23 -4.56 -5.09
CA GLY A 75 -6.37 -5.38 -5.49
C GLY A 75 -6.30 -6.82 -5.02
N ASP A 76 -6.88 -7.74 -5.78
CA ASP A 76 -6.85 -9.17 -5.45
C ASP A 76 -5.45 -9.75 -5.71
N PRO A 77 -4.85 -10.46 -4.72
CA PRO A 77 -3.52 -11.05 -4.88
C PRO A 77 -3.45 -12.18 -5.92
N ARG A 78 -4.58 -12.68 -6.39
CA ARG A 78 -4.66 -13.65 -7.50
C ARG A 78 -4.49 -13.00 -8.86
N GLY A 79 -4.73 -11.70 -8.96
CA GLY A 79 -4.60 -10.91 -10.17
C GLY A 79 -5.93 -10.55 -10.84
N PRO A 80 -5.90 -9.68 -11.86
CA PRO A 80 -7.09 -9.12 -12.49
C PRO A 80 -7.93 -10.16 -13.27
N ALA A 81 -7.33 -11.26 -13.70
CA ALA A 81 -8.04 -12.29 -14.46
C ALA A 81 -9.06 -13.09 -13.62
N ASP A 82 -8.90 -13.09 -12.30
CA ASP A 82 -9.70 -13.88 -11.38
C ASP A 82 -10.86 -13.10 -10.72
N VAL A 83 -10.92 -11.79 -10.95
CA VAL A 83 -11.94 -10.91 -10.36
C VAL A 83 -12.63 -10.09 -11.44
N PRO A 84 -13.95 -10.25 -11.64
CA PRO A 84 -14.72 -9.34 -12.50
C PRO A 84 -14.60 -7.88 -12.05
N VAL A 85 -14.62 -6.95 -13.02
CA VAL A 85 -14.44 -5.51 -12.78
C VAL A 85 -15.44 -4.98 -11.74
N ASP A 86 -16.69 -5.39 -11.82
CA ASP A 86 -17.76 -4.98 -10.90
C ASP A 86 -17.59 -5.51 -9.46
N GLN A 87 -16.69 -6.46 -9.26
CA GLN A 87 -16.37 -7.02 -7.94
C GLN A 87 -15.09 -6.45 -7.33
N ALA A 88 -14.30 -5.69 -8.08
CA ALA A 88 -13.04 -5.14 -7.60
C ALA A 88 -13.23 -4.23 -6.36
N PRO A 89 -14.22 -3.32 -6.29
CA PRO A 89 -14.47 -2.52 -5.10
C PRO A 89 -14.78 -3.35 -3.84
N ALA A 90 -15.57 -4.44 -3.98
CA ALA A 90 -15.90 -5.32 -2.85
C ALA A 90 -14.67 -6.06 -2.29
N VAL A 91 -13.67 -6.36 -3.14
CA VAL A 91 -12.40 -6.94 -2.68
C VAL A 91 -11.65 -5.95 -1.79
N ILE A 92 -11.58 -4.69 -2.20
CA ILE A 92 -10.93 -3.63 -1.43
C ILE A 92 -11.67 -3.36 -0.12
N GLU A 93 -13.01 -3.28 -0.16
CA GLU A 93 -13.84 -3.12 1.03
C GLU A 93 -13.57 -4.23 2.07
N ALA A 94 -13.52 -5.49 1.62
CA ALA A 94 -13.19 -6.62 2.47
C ALA A 94 -11.76 -6.54 3.05
N GLN A 95 -10.79 -6.01 2.29
CA GLN A 95 -9.43 -5.78 2.77
C GLN A 95 -9.38 -4.67 3.82
N LEU A 96 -10.09 -3.56 3.61
CA LEU A 96 -10.21 -2.46 4.57
C LEU A 96 -10.87 -2.92 5.88
N GLY A 97 -11.90 -3.77 5.81
CA GLY A 97 -12.51 -4.37 6.99
C GLY A 97 -11.54 -5.21 7.81
N ARG A 98 -10.71 -6.03 7.15
CA ARG A 98 -9.65 -6.81 7.83
C ARG A 98 -8.54 -5.93 8.41
N LEU A 99 -8.16 -4.86 7.71
CA LEU A 99 -7.19 -3.88 8.21
C LEU A 99 -7.71 -3.18 9.46
N ARG A 100 -8.98 -2.75 9.45
CA ARG A 100 -9.63 -2.15 10.63
C ARG A 100 -9.60 -3.08 11.82
N SER A 101 -9.96 -4.35 11.64
CA SER A 101 -9.89 -5.35 12.69
C SER A 101 -8.47 -5.58 13.22
N ALA A 102 -7.46 -5.52 12.35
CA ALA A 102 -6.05 -5.62 12.76
C ALA A 102 -5.61 -4.40 13.59
N CYS A 103 -6.05 -3.19 13.23
CA CYS A 103 -5.80 -1.97 13.98
C CYS A 103 -6.47 -2.03 15.36
N GLU A 104 -7.74 -2.41 15.43
CA GLU A 104 -8.49 -2.59 16.67
C GLU A 104 -7.80 -3.58 17.62
N ALA A 105 -7.39 -4.74 17.09
CA ALA A 105 -6.67 -5.76 17.86
C ALA A 105 -5.30 -5.27 18.38
N GLY A 106 -4.65 -4.38 17.64
CA GLY A 106 -3.36 -3.76 18.01
C GLY A 106 -3.47 -2.48 18.81
N GLY A 107 -4.68 -1.98 19.10
CA GLY A 107 -4.90 -0.70 19.79
C GLY A 107 -4.48 0.51 18.94
N ARG A 108 -4.42 0.36 17.62
CA ARG A 108 -4.05 1.42 16.68
C ARG A 108 -5.29 2.18 16.22
N ASP A 109 -5.20 3.51 16.19
CA ASP A 109 -6.22 4.31 15.52
C ASP A 109 -6.19 4.05 14.01
N TYR A 110 -7.27 3.48 13.48
CA TYR A 110 -7.43 3.21 12.05
C TYR A 110 -7.43 4.49 11.21
N ALA A 111 -7.97 5.60 11.74
CA ALA A 111 -8.04 6.86 11.02
C ALA A 111 -6.65 7.52 10.84
N ALA A 112 -5.69 7.17 11.70
CA ALA A 112 -4.31 7.65 11.60
C ALA A 112 -3.45 6.86 10.61
N LEU A 113 -4.01 5.83 9.93
CA LEU A 113 -3.31 5.02 8.94
C LEU A 113 -3.74 5.44 7.53
N ASN A 114 -2.80 5.91 6.72
CA ASN A 114 -3.07 6.25 5.32
C ASN A 114 -3.37 4.98 4.48
N ARG A 115 -4.43 4.99 3.70
CA ARG A 115 -4.89 3.85 2.91
C ARG A 115 -4.70 4.12 1.43
N VAL A 116 -3.78 3.38 0.83
CA VAL A 116 -3.33 3.59 -0.53
C VAL A 116 -3.78 2.46 -1.43
N LEU A 117 -4.37 2.78 -2.56
CA LEU A 117 -4.65 1.85 -3.63
C LEU A 117 -3.63 2.05 -4.77
N LEU A 118 -2.81 1.04 -5.02
CA LEU A 118 -1.95 0.98 -6.19
C LEU A 118 -2.72 0.36 -7.33
N GLN A 119 -3.09 1.18 -8.33
CA GLN A 119 -3.74 0.71 -9.55
C GLN A 119 -2.74 -0.15 -10.37
N GLY A 120 -3.12 -1.36 -10.73
CA GLY A 120 -2.25 -2.21 -11.54
C GLY A 120 -2.62 -3.69 -11.55
N SER A 121 -3.32 -4.18 -10.52
CA SER A 121 -3.78 -5.57 -10.44
C SER A 121 -5.30 -5.69 -10.45
N THR A 122 -5.99 -4.72 -11.04
CA THR A 122 -7.43 -4.73 -11.27
C THR A 122 -7.72 -4.72 -12.78
N ALA A 123 -8.85 -5.28 -13.18
CA ALA A 123 -9.29 -5.22 -14.57
C ALA A 123 -9.90 -3.86 -14.95
N GLU A 124 -10.04 -2.96 -13.99
CA GLU A 124 -10.51 -1.59 -14.19
C GLU A 124 -9.49 -0.78 -14.98
N GLN A 125 -9.99 0.11 -15.81
CA GLN A 125 -9.15 0.93 -16.70
C GLN A 125 -9.41 2.42 -16.48
N PRO A 126 -9.00 2.98 -15.34
CA PRO A 126 -9.30 4.37 -14.98
C PRO A 126 -8.62 5.40 -15.89
N LEU A 127 -7.62 5.02 -16.67
CA LEU A 127 -6.89 5.95 -17.54
C LEU A 127 -7.43 6.02 -18.98
N GLN A 128 -8.65 5.49 -19.23
CA GLN A 128 -9.28 5.61 -20.56
C GLN A 128 -9.86 7.00 -20.83
N SER A 129 -10.32 7.71 -19.81
CA SER A 129 -10.84 9.07 -19.90
C SER A 129 -10.81 9.75 -18.52
N LEU A 130 -11.01 11.08 -18.52
CA LEU A 130 -11.17 11.85 -17.28
C LEU A 130 -12.38 11.34 -16.45
N ASP A 131 -13.53 11.13 -17.09
CA ASP A 131 -14.74 10.64 -16.41
C ASP A 131 -14.50 9.26 -15.80
N ALA A 132 -13.86 8.33 -16.53
CA ALA A 132 -13.52 7.01 -16.01
C ALA A 132 -12.61 7.08 -14.77
N PHE A 133 -11.66 8.02 -14.77
CA PHE A 133 -10.80 8.24 -13.61
C PHE A 133 -11.59 8.81 -12.42
N VAL A 134 -12.44 9.79 -12.63
CA VAL A 134 -13.26 10.43 -11.59
C VAL A 134 -14.21 9.40 -10.95
N ASP A 135 -14.89 8.60 -11.76
CA ASP A 135 -15.77 7.51 -11.27
C ASP A 135 -14.99 6.48 -10.46
N TYR A 136 -13.84 6.06 -10.96
CA TYR A 136 -12.94 5.13 -10.25
C TYR A 136 -12.48 5.71 -8.92
N ALA A 137 -11.93 6.90 -8.93
CA ALA A 137 -11.40 7.55 -7.72
C ALA A 137 -12.51 7.82 -6.70
N GLY A 138 -13.67 8.32 -7.14
CA GLY A 138 -14.84 8.54 -6.28
C GLY A 138 -15.35 7.25 -5.63
N THR A 139 -15.36 6.14 -6.37
CA THR A 139 -15.73 4.81 -5.84
C THR A 139 -14.82 4.40 -4.67
N TYR A 140 -13.50 4.51 -4.85
CA TYR A 140 -12.55 4.09 -3.82
C TYR A 140 -12.43 5.10 -2.66
N GLN A 141 -12.60 6.39 -2.95
CA GLN A 141 -12.71 7.42 -1.90
C GLN A 141 -13.91 7.12 -0.98
N ALA A 142 -15.07 6.77 -1.53
CA ALA A 142 -16.26 6.42 -0.77
C ALA A 142 -16.06 5.18 0.12
N LEU A 143 -15.18 4.24 -0.27
CA LEU A 143 -14.77 3.09 0.55
C LEU A 143 -13.77 3.46 1.64
N GLY A 144 -13.14 4.64 1.56
CA GLY A 144 -12.16 5.13 2.53
C GLY A 144 -10.71 4.94 2.11
N ILE A 145 -10.43 4.86 0.82
CA ILE A 145 -9.07 5.01 0.28
C ILE A 145 -8.71 6.50 0.29
N ASP A 146 -7.53 6.82 0.78
CA ASP A 146 -7.03 8.20 0.90
C ASP A 146 -6.19 8.62 -0.30
N GLU A 147 -5.46 7.66 -0.89
CA GLU A 147 -4.56 7.91 -2.01
C GLU A 147 -4.68 6.82 -3.07
N ILE A 148 -4.62 7.21 -4.34
CA ILE A 148 -4.52 6.31 -5.47
C ILE A 148 -3.20 6.55 -6.18
N VAL A 149 -2.42 5.48 -6.36
CA VAL A 149 -1.19 5.50 -7.15
C VAL A 149 -1.49 4.92 -8.52
N ILE A 150 -1.27 5.71 -9.56
CA ILE A 150 -1.41 5.30 -10.95
C ILE A 150 -0.04 5.25 -11.64
N HIS A 151 0.10 4.38 -12.62
CA HIS A 151 1.34 4.26 -13.37
C HIS A 151 1.45 5.34 -14.45
N TRP A 152 2.65 5.86 -14.64
CA TRP A 152 2.97 6.68 -15.79
C TRP A 152 2.78 5.87 -17.08
N PRO A 153 2.14 6.42 -18.14
CA PRO A 153 2.01 5.75 -19.42
C PRO A 153 3.37 5.43 -20.05
N VAL A 154 3.63 4.16 -20.29
CA VAL A 154 4.85 3.70 -20.95
C VAL A 154 4.46 2.99 -22.25
N PRO A 155 4.80 3.56 -23.43
CA PRO A 155 4.50 2.92 -24.72
C PRO A 155 5.00 1.49 -24.80
N ASP A 156 4.29 0.65 -25.53
CA ASP A 156 4.64 -0.76 -25.79
C ASP A 156 4.82 -1.63 -24.52
N SER A 157 4.14 -1.26 -23.43
CA SER A 157 4.16 -1.99 -22.17
C SER A 157 2.75 -2.27 -21.63
N ILE A 158 2.67 -3.03 -20.55
CA ILE A 158 1.41 -3.25 -19.81
C ILE A 158 0.84 -1.96 -19.16
N PHE A 159 1.64 -0.89 -19.14
CA PHE A 159 1.26 0.45 -18.66
C PHE A 159 0.98 1.43 -19.80
N ALA A 160 0.81 0.92 -21.04
CA ALA A 160 0.49 1.77 -22.18
C ALA A 160 -0.89 2.39 -22.02
N ASN A 161 -0.94 3.72 -22.04
CA ASN A 161 -2.15 4.54 -22.00
C ASN A 161 -1.93 5.80 -22.82
N ASP A 162 -2.98 6.52 -23.16
CA ASP A 162 -2.90 7.81 -23.84
C ASP A 162 -2.31 8.86 -22.89
N LEU A 163 -1.17 9.44 -23.28
CA LEU A 163 -0.49 10.46 -22.48
C LEU A 163 -1.31 11.73 -22.33
N ALA A 164 -2.05 12.14 -23.38
CA ALA A 164 -2.87 13.35 -23.31
C ALA A 164 -4.03 13.18 -22.31
N VAL A 165 -4.64 11.98 -22.26
CA VAL A 165 -5.65 11.66 -21.25
C VAL A 165 -5.05 11.66 -19.86
N PHE A 166 -3.86 11.07 -19.69
CA PHE A 166 -3.15 11.06 -18.40
C PHE A 166 -2.83 12.48 -17.92
N GLU A 167 -2.35 13.35 -18.80
CA GLU A 167 -2.06 14.76 -18.49
C GLU A 167 -3.35 15.54 -18.14
N GLN A 168 -4.45 15.26 -18.82
CA GLN A 168 -5.75 15.83 -18.48
C GLN A 168 -6.23 15.38 -17.09
N ILE A 169 -6.11 14.09 -16.78
CA ILE A 169 -6.43 13.55 -15.46
C ILE A 169 -5.59 14.24 -14.37
N ALA A 170 -4.30 14.41 -14.61
CA ALA A 170 -3.41 15.07 -13.66
C ALA A 170 -3.76 16.55 -13.43
N ALA A 171 -4.23 17.24 -14.47
CA ALA A 171 -4.58 18.66 -14.41
C ALA A 171 -5.97 18.92 -13.82
N GLU A 172 -6.94 18.07 -14.13
CA GLU A 172 -8.37 18.35 -13.88
C GLU A 172 -9.02 17.33 -12.92
N GLY A 173 -8.50 16.10 -12.84
CA GLY A 173 -9.15 15.00 -12.13
C GLY A 173 -9.31 15.24 -10.63
N LEU A 174 -8.27 15.76 -9.97
CA LEU A 174 -8.32 16.03 -8.54
C LEU A 174 -9.33 17.13 -8.16
N ALA A 175 -9.53 18.11 -9.02
CA ALA A 175 -10.49 19.20 -8.78
C ALA A 175 -11.96 18.71 -8.80
N GLN A 176 -12.23 17.54 -9.38
CA GLN A 176 -13.58 16.96 -9.48
C GLN A 176 -13.91 15.99 -8.34
N LEU A 177 -12.94 15.63 -7.53
CA LEU A 177 -13.14 14.70 -6.42
C LEU A 177 -13.55 15.39 -5.10
N GLY A 178 -13.64 16.72 -5.08
CA GLY A 178 -14.15 17.53 -3.93
C GLY A 178 -13.05 17.87 -2.93
#